data_c51129d930ccc0bf55a5e566f3db1009
#
_entry.id   c51129d930ccc0bf55a5e566f3db1009
#
_cell.length_a   1.000
_cell.length_b   1.000
_cell.length_c   1.000
_cell.angle_alpha   90.00
_cell.angle_beta   90.00
_cell.angle_gamma   90.00
#
_symmetry.space_group_name_H-M   'P 1'
#
loop_
_entity.id
_entity.type
_entity.pdbx_description
1 polymer ?
#
loop_
_entity_poly.entity_id
_entity_poly.type
_entity_poly.pdbx_seq_one_letter_code
_entity_poly.pdbx_strand_id
1 'polypeptide(L)'
;MSRKKRYYRRKRRKRTVPVLLALVVLILGIAGYGNGQADSISSALNTILTAASDLASGAEIQTAYAPSDVTEDLTVHFLDIGQGDCTLLTQAGHAMLIDAGDNDQGTKVQSYLEYLGISSLDYLVLTHPDADHIGGADVVIYKFDCNTILMPERKTDTRTYDDVIQAMKSKDYTAIHPEVGDNYAFGESSFTILSPARNYEDSNDCSIVLRLTHGSNTFLFTGDAEEEAENDMLASGMDLSADVLKVGHHGSHTSTSDAFLDAVSPTYAVISCETGNSYGHPHAETLNKLRAAGVQLFRTDDQGTITVTSDGSTLTWNTSPSDDWVSGSGRTK
;
A
#
# COMPACT_ATOMS: atom_id res chain seq x y z
N MET A 1 37.39 -8.83 -48.78
CA MET A 1 36.29 -7.87 -49.05
C MET A 1 35.43 -7.75 -47.79
N SER A 2 35.63 -6.66 -47.04
CA SER A 2 34.99 -6.40 -45.75
C SER A 2 33.82 -5.42 -45.91
N ARG A 3 32.60 -5.82 -45.59
CA ARG A 3 31.42 -4.94 -45.57
C ARG A 3 31.23 -4.32 -44.20
N LYS A 4 31.54 -3.02 -44.06
CA LYS A 4 31.23 -2.19 -42.91
C LYS A 4 29.72 -1.97 -42.81
N LYS A 5 29.08 -2.45 -41.69
CA LYS A 5 27.71 -2.07 -41.33
C LYS A 5 27.71 -0.66 -40.69
N ARG A 6 27.02 0.29 -41.33
CA ARG A 6 26.76 1.63 -40.78
C ARG A 6 25.63 1.55 -39.75
N TYR A 7 25.90 1.88 -38.52
CA TYR A 7 24.89 2.11 -37.45
C TYR A 7 24.25 3.48 -37.65
N TYR A 8 22.95 3.50 -37.96
CA TYR A 8 22.14 4.72 -37.98
C TYR A 8 21.73 5.05 -36.54
N ARG A 9 22.32 6.11 -35.95
CA ARG A 9 21.95 6.71 -34.66
C ARG A 9 20.71 7.59 -34.89
N ARG A 10 19.52 7.08 -34.56
CA ARG A 10 18.26 7.84 -34.62
C ARG A 10 18.25 8.84 -33.46
N LYS A 11 18.38 10.15 -33.73
CA LYS A 11 18.20 11.24 -32.74
C LYS A 11 16.73 11.26 -32.30
N ARG A 12 16.46 10.96 -31.05
CA ARG A 12 15.15 11.24 -30.40
C ARG A 12 14.98 12.77 -30.32
N ARG A 13 14.10 13.33 -31.13
CA ARG A 13 13.63 14.72 -30.98
C ARG A 13 12.72 14.78 -29.74
N LYS A 14 13.12 15.58 -28.77
CA LYS A 14 12.31 15.87 -27.57
C LYS A 14 11.00 16.54 -28.01
N ARG A 15 9.86 15.91 -27.70
CA ARG A 15 8.49 16.39 -27.98
C ARG A 15 7.92 17.27 -26.86
N THR A 16 8.74 18.04 -26.19
CA THR A 16 8.33 18.86 -25.03
C THR A 16 7.75 20.24 -25.41
N VAL A 17 8.07 20.76 -26.59
CA VAL A 17 7.61 22.10 -27.02
C VAL A 17 6.10 22.20 -27.28
N PRO A 18 5.41 21.19 -27.89
CA PRO A 18 3.99 21.34 -28.17
C PRO A 18 3.07 21.27 -26.95
N VAL A 19 3.50 20.59 -25.86
CA VAL A 19 2.70 20.49 -24.63
C VAL A 19 2.69 21.81 -23.88
N LEU A 20 3.83 22.49 -23.81
CA LEU A 20 3.92 23.84 -23.19
C LEU A 20 3.08 24.88 -23.94
N LEU A 21 3.08 24.80 -25.29
CA LEU A 21 2.28 25.73 -26.11
C LEU A 21 0.77 25.48 -25.94
N ALA A 22 0.33 24.23 -25.79
CA ALA A 22 -1.06 23.88 -25.57
C ALA A 22 -1.56 24.37 -24.19
N LEU A 23 -0.73 24.29 -23.16
CA LEU A 23 -1.03 24.79 -21.82
C LEU A 23 -1.15 26.33 -21.80
N VAL A 24 -0.28 27.05 -22.48
CA VAL A 24 -0.33 28.53 -22.60
C VAL A 24 -1.59 28.96 -23.33
N VAL A 25 -2.02 28.28 -24.39
CA VAL A 25 -3.24 28.58 -25.14
C VAL A 25 -4.49 28.30 -24.29
N LEU A 26 -4.49 27.25 -23.46
CA LEU A 26 -5.59 26.93 -22.54
C LEU A 26 -5.75 28.02 -21.47
N ILE A 27 -4.65 28.50 -20.90
CA ILE A 27 -4.63 29.56 -19.87
C ILE A 27 -5.11 30.90 -20.45
N LEU A 28 -4.71 31.26 -21.67
CA LEU A 28 -5.16 32.47 -22.32
C LEU A 28 -6.66 32.41 -22.74
N GLY A 29 -7.16 31.20 -23.03
CA GLY A 29 -8.59 30.97 -23.29
C GLY A 29 -9.48 31.13 -22.05
N ILE A 30 -8.99 30.79 -20.88
CA ILE A 30 -9.71 30.93 -19.61
C ILE A 30 -9.68 32.40 -19.12
N ALA A 31 -8.62 33.14 -19.36
CA ALA A 31 -8.49 34.54 -18.99
C ALA A 31 -9.43 35.48 -19.77
N GLY A 32 -10.05 35.02 -20.88
CA GLY A 32 -11.05 35.78 -21.64
C GLY A 32 -12.48 35.72 -21.11
N TYR A 33 -12.77 34.96 -20.06
CA TYR A 33 -14.11 34.78 -19.52
C TYR A 33 -14.20 35.24 -18.04
N GLY A 34 -14.55 36.49 -17.83
CA GLY A 34 -15.12 36.99 -16.56
C GLY A 34 -14.20 37.80 -15.66
N ASN A 35 -14.56 39.07 -15.49
CA ASN A 35 -14.05 39.99 -14.47
C ASN A 35 -14.32 39.45 -13.05
N GLY A 36 -13.30 39.09 -12.28
CA GLY A 36 -13.42 38.85 -10.85
C GLY A 36 -12.45 37.90 -10.16
N GLN A 37 -11.48 37.32 -10.84
CA GLN A 37 -10.54 36.34 -10.25
C GLN A 37 -9.06 36.61 -10.57
N ALA A 38 -8.61 37.84 -10.52
CA ALA A 38 -7.21 38.18 -10.82
C ALA A 38 -6.21 37.50 -9.84
N ASP A 39 -6.60 37.31 -8.57
CA ASP A 39 -5.72 36.75 -7.53
C ASP A 39 -5.54 35.23 -7.67
N SER A 40 -6.57 34.50 -8.10
CA SER A 40 -6.49 33.06 -8.31
C SER A 40 -5.67 32.70 -9.56
N ILE A 41 -5.72 33.53 -10.60
CA ILE A 41 -4.93 33.36 -11.84
C ILE A 41 -3.46 33.66 -11.56
N SER A 42 -3.16 34.65 -10.75
CA SER A 42 -1.80 34.99 -10.35
C SER A 42 -1.16 33.88 -9.52
N SER A 43 -1.92 33.26 -8.61
CA SER A 43 -1.47 32.11 -7.81
C SER A 43 -1.21 30.90 -8.68
N ALA A 44 -2.11 30.56 -9.60
CA ALA A 44 -1.94 29.44 -10.52
C ALA A 44 -0.75 29.63 -11.47
N LEU A 45 -0.53 30.86 -11.98
CA LEU A 45 0.62 31.18 -12.82
C LEU A 45 1.95 31.07 -12.06
N ASN A 46 2.01 31.49 -10.81
CA ASN A 46 3.19 31.34 -9.98
C ASN A 46 3.50 29.87 -9.70
N THR A 47 2.51 29.04 -9.42
CA THR A 47 2.68 27.59 -9.22
C THR A 47 3.24 26.92 -10.48
N ILE A 48 2.70 27.26 -11.67
CA ILE A 48 3.18 26.73 -12.96
C ILE A 48 4.60 27.20 -13.28
N LEU A 49 4.95 28.46 -12.97
CA LEU A 49 6.28 28.99 -13.20
C LEU A 49 7.31 28.36 -12.27
N THR A 50 6.95 28.08 -11.02
CA THR A 50 7.80 27.37 -10.06
C THR A 50 8.02 25.93 -10.53
N ALA A 51 6.98 25.19 -10.86
CA ALA A 51 7.08 23.83 -11.38
C ALA A 51 7.89 23.74 -12.70
N ALA A 52 7.78 24.75 -13.58
CA ALA A 52 8.57 24.79 -14.81
C ALA A 52 10.07 25.10 -14.53
N SER A 53 10.36 25.88 -13.49
CA SER A 53 11.72 26.16 -13.03
C SER A 53 12.37 24.91 -12.44
N ASP A 54 11.62 24.14 -11.65
CA ASP A 54 12.09 22.90 -11.00
C ASP A 54 12.36 21.79 -12.03
N LEU A 55 11.48 21.66 -13.03
CA LEU A 55 11.72 20.79 -14.18
C LEU A 55 12.97 21.16 -15.00
N ALA A 56 13.29 22.44 -15.08
CA ALA A 56 14.47 22.93 -15.79
C ALA A 56 15.77 22.74 -14.99
N SER A 57 15.69 22.69 -13.66
CA SER A 57 16.82 22.46 -12.76
C SER A 57 17.13 20.98 -12.51
N GLY A 58 16.30 20.06 -12.99
CA GLY A 58 16.47 18.62 -12.76
C GLY A 58 16.18 18.18 -11.33
N ALA A 59 15.55 19.03 -10.53
CA ALA A 59 15.03 18.64 -9.22
C ALA A 59 13.83 17.72 -9.39
N GLU A 60 13.80 16.59 -8.72
CA GLU A 60 12.61 15.77 -8.59
C GLU A 60 11.54 16.59 -7.86
N ILE A 61 10.37 16.71 -8.47
CA ILE A 61 9.23 17.38 -7.84
C ILE A 61 8.70 16.42 -6.78
N GLN A 62 9.20 16.54 -5.55
CA GLN A 62 8.48 16.04 -4.39
C GLN A 62 7.27 16.97 -4.21
N THR A 63 6.13 16.58 -4.77
CA THR A 63 4.87 17.18 -4.40
C THR A 63 4.60 16.77 -2.95
N ALA A 64 4.97 17.65 -2.01
CA ALA A 64 4.40 17.57 -0.67
C ALA A 64 2.88 17.74 -0.86
N TYR A 65 2.14 16.65 -0.75
CA TYR A 65 0.68 16.68 -0.72
C TYR A 65 0.30 17.41 0.57
N ALA A 66 -0.11 18.69 0.43
CA ALA A 66 -0.79 19.36 1.53
C ALA A 66 -2.12 18.58 1.75
N PRO A 67 -2.58 18.39 3.00
CA PRO A 67 -3.88 17.78 3.24
C PRO A 67 -4.92 18.61 2.48
N SER A 68 -5.37 18.08 1.34
CA SER A 68 -6.48 18.64 0.57
C SER A 68 -7.77 18.15 1.22
N ASP A 69 -8.80 18.97 1.20
CA ASP A 69 -10.15 18.53 1.55
C ASP A 69 -10.49 17.35 0.62
N VAL A 70 -10.43 16.13 1.14
CA VAL A 70 -10.84 14.93 0.41
C VAL A 70 -12.36 14.91 0.35
N THR A 71 -12.90 14.49 -0.80
CA THR A 71 -14.35 14.49 -1.05
C THR A 71 -14.92 13.09 -1.18
N GLU A 72 -14.07 12.08 -1.35
CA GLU A 72 -14.46 10.70 -1.58
C GLU A 72 -13.94 9.80 -0.46
N ASP A 73 -14.84 9.02 0.14
CA ASP A 73 -14.51 8.11 1.21
C ASP A 73 -13.52 7.02 0.77
N LEU A 74 -12.53 6.75 1.63
CA LEU A 74 -11.66 5.59 1.53
C LEU A 74 -12.21 4.47 2.41
N THR A 75 -12.44 3.27 1.87
CA THR A 75 -12.78 2.09 2.67
C THR A 75 -11.64 1.07 2.62
N VAL A 76 -11.20 0.63 3.79
CA VAL A 76 -10.21 -0.43 3.97
C VAL A 76 -10.90 -1.66 4.53
N HIS A 77 -10.72 -2.80 3.86
CA HIS A 77 -11.29 -4.09 4.21
C HIS A 77 -10.16 -5.05 4.61
N PHE A 78 -10.11 -5.44 5.86
CA PHE A 78 -9.23 -6.51 6.35
C PHE A 78 -10.02 -7.81 6.23
N LEU A 79 -9.72 -8.62 5.23
CA LEU A 79 -10.50 -9.82 4.93
C LEU A 79 -10.20 -10.93 5.92
N ASP A 80 -11.24 -11.56 6.45
CA ASP A 80 -11.09 -12.84 7.12
C ASP A 80 -10.84 -13.93 6.08
N ILE A 81 -9.58 -14.30 5.92
CA ILE A 81 -9.11 -15.36 5.01
C ILE A 81 -8.46 -16.53 5.76
N GLY A 82 -8.69 -16.64 7.08
CA GLY A 82 -7.98 -17.57 7.94
C GLY A 82 -6.61 -17.03 8.36
N GLN A 83 -5.61 -17.93 8.44
CA GLN A 83 -4.24 -17.51 8.74
C GLN A 83 -3.61 -16.93 7.49
N GLY A 84 -3.25 -15.65 7.52
CA GLY A 84 -2.65 -14.91 6.42
C GLY A 84 -3.18 -13.49 6.28
N ASP A 85 -2.71 -12.75 5.31
CA ASP A 85 -3.08 -11.36 5.06
C ASP A 85 -3.77 -11.18 3.72
N CYS A 86 -4.83 -10.39 3.74
CA CYS A 86 -5.48 -9.86 2.55
C CYS A 86 -6.22 -8.58 2.93
N THR A 87 -5.75 -7.46 2.42
CA THR A 87 -6.36 -6.15 2.68
C THR A 87 -6.73 -5.48 1.37
N LEU A 88 -8.01 -5.12 1.23
CA LEU A 88 -8.50 -4.39 0.07
C LEU A 88 -8.79 -2.95 0.45
N LEU A 89 -8.33 -2.02 -0.36
CA LEU A 89 -8.64 -0.59 -0.26
C LEU A 89 -9.45 -0.17 -1.47
N THR A 90 -10.52 0.60 -1.24
CA THR A 90 -11.36 1.14 -2.32
C THR A 90 -11.63 2.62 -2.09
N GLN A 91 -11.55 3.44 -3.16
CA GLN A 91 -11.86 4.86 -3.15
C GLN A 91 -12.32 5.31 -4.53
N ALA A 92 -13.56 5.82 -4.66
CA ALA A 92 -14.06 6.46 -5.90
C ALA A 92 -13.82 5.65 -7.20
N GLY A 93 -13.96 4.33 -7.15
CA GLY A 93 -13.72 3.43 -8.29
C GLY A 93 -12.27 2.97 -8.45
N HIS A 94 -11.36 3.45 -7.60
CA HIS A 94 -10.01 2.92 -7.46
C HIS A 94 -9.99 1.72 -6.52
N ALA A 95 -9.12 0.74 -6.79
CA ALA A 95 -8.95 -0.43 -5.94
C ALA A 95 -7.46 -0.82 -5.81
N MET A 96 -7.04 -1.10 -4.58
CA MET A 96 -5.72 -1.64 -4.27
C MET A 96 -5.88 -2.87 -3.38
N LEU A 97 -5.20 -3.95 -3.74
CA LEU A 97 -5.14 -5.16 -2.93
C LEU A 97 -3.72 -5.33 -2.38
N ILE A 98 -3.62 -5.49 -1.06
CA ILE A 98 -2.38 -5.82 -0.36
C ILE A 98 -2.51 -7.27 0.10
N ASP A 99 -1.70 -8.13 -0.48
CA ASP A 99 -1.71 -9.58 -0.31
C ASP A 99 -3.04 -10.28 -0.70
N ALA A 100 -3.05 -11.58 -0.75
CA ALA A 100 -4.19 -12.37 -1.23
C ALA A 100 -4.42 -13.68 -0.45
N GLY A 101 -3.78 -13.82 0.72
CA GLY A 101 -3.88 -14.99 1.58
C GLY A 101 -3.18 -16.24 1.04
N ASP A 102 -3.41 -17.37 1.69
CA ASP A 102 -2.81 -18.66 1.33
C ASP A 102 -3.37 -19.22 0.00
N ASN A 103 -2.72 -20.26 -0.52
CA ASN A 103 -3.00 -20.88 -1.82
C ASN A 103 -4.45 -21.32 -2.02
N ASP A 104 -5.18 -21.63 -0.98
CA ASP A 104 -6.59 -22.02 -1.05
C ASP A 104 -7.57 -20.84 -0.93
N GLN A 105 -7.08 -19.63 -0.66
CA GLN A 105 -7.90 -18.43 -0.44
C GLN A 105 -8.17 -17.63 -1.72
N GLY A 106 -7.45 -17.85 -2.81
CA GLY A 106 -7.59 -17.09 -4.05
C GLY A 106 -9.02 -17.00 -4.59
N THR A 107 -9.82 -18.09 -4.49
CA THR A 107 -11.23 -18.08 -4.90
C THR A 107 -12.10 -17.24 -3.97
N LYS A 108 -11.82 -17.21 -2.66
CA LYS A 108 -12.52 -16.38 -1.69
C LYS A 108 -12.25 -14.90 -1.96
N VAL A 109 -10.99 -14.55 -2.20
CA VAL A 109 -10.58 -13.19 -2.58
C VAL A 109 -11.23 -12.78 -3.90
N GLN A 110 -11.17 -13.63 -4.95
CA GLN A 110 -11.87 -13.38 -6.21
C GLN A 110 -13.35 -13.07 -5.98
N SER A 111 -14.06 -13.93 -5.24
CA SER A 111 -15.50 -13.77 -4.99
C SER A 111 -15.81 -12.47 -4.24
N TYR A 112 -14.95 -12.06 -3.33
CA TYR A 112 -15.11 -10.80 -2.59
C TYR A 112 -14.92 -9.58 -3.49
N LEU A 113 -13.90 -9.58 -4.34
CA LEU A 113 -13.68 -8.51 -5.33
C LEU A 113 -14.85 -8.41 -6.32
N GLU A 114 -15.33 -9.55 -6.83
CA GLU A 114 -16.49 -9.61 -7.74
C GLU A 114 -17.77 -9.11 -7.05
N TYR A 115 -18.00 -9.47 -5.79
CA TYR A 115 -19.14 -9.00 -5.00
C TYR A 115 -19.18 -7.47 -4.86
N LEU A 116 -18.01 -6.85 -4.74
CA LEU A 116 -17.87 -5.38 -4.70
C LEU A 116 -17.86 -4.73 -6.10
N GLY A 117 -18.00 -5.53 -7.17
CA GLY A 117 -18.00 -5.04 -8.55
C GLY A 117 -16.65 -4.58 -9.06
N ILE A 118 -15.56 -5.00 -8.40
CA ILE A 118 -14.20 -4.68 -8.82
C ILE A 118 -13.84 -5.53 -10.04
N SER A 119 -13.33 -4.90 -11.08
CA SER A 119 -12.87 -5.57 -12.31
C SER A 119 -11.37 -5.34 -12.58
N SER A 120 -10.79 -4.33 -11.96
CA SER A 120 -9.37 -3.99 -12.09
C SER A 120 -8.81 -3.47 -10.77
N LEU A 121 -7.51 -3.66 -10.57
CA LEU A 121 -6.75 -3.13 -9.45
C LEU A 121 -5.77 -2.07 -9.98
N ASP A 122 -5.76 -0.89 -9.39
CA ASP A 122 -4.72 0.10 -9.65
C ASP A 122 -3.37 -0.42 -9.13
N TYR A 123 -3.41 -1.06 -7.95
CA TYR A 123 -2.24 -1.69 -7.33
C TYR A 123 -2.59 -3.09 -6.80
N LEU A 124 -1.72 -4.04 -7.09
CA LEU A 124 -1.58 -5.30 -6.37
C LEU A 124 -0.23 -5.26 -5.66
N VAL A 125 -0.25 -5.16 -4.34
CA VAL A 125 0.95 -5.15 -3.50
C VAL A 125 1.12 -6.55 -2.91
N LEU A 126 2.22 -7.20 -3.22
CA LEU A 126 2.62 -8.50 -2.69
C LEU A 126 3.76 -8.24 -1.72
N THR A 127 3.47 -8.24 -0.41
CA THR A 127 4.39 -7.72 0.60
C THR A 127 5.69 -8.51 0.68
N HIS A 128 5.60 -9.83 0.72
CA HIS A 128 6.74 -10.75 0.72
C HIS A 128 6.30 -12.13 0.16
N PRO A 129 7.23 -13.04 -0.18
CA PRO A 129 6.91 -14.20 -1.00
C PRO A 129 6.30 -15.41 -0.25
N ASP A 130 5.86 -15.27 1.00
CA ASP A 130 5.33 -16.37 1.78
C ASP A 130 3.89 -16.74 1.37
N ALA A 131 3.54 -18.01 1.54
CA ALA A 131 2.32 -18.55 0.96
C ALA A 131 1.03 -17.93 1.52
N ASP A 132 1.00 -17.62 2.80
CA ASP A 132 -0.13 -17.01 3.48
C ASP A 132 -0.32 -15.50 3.15
N HIS A 133 0.53 -14.95 2.28
CA HIS A 133 0.44 -13.61 1.71
C HIS A 133 0.18 -13.64 0.21
N ILE A 134 0.98 -14.38 -0.56
CA ILE A 134 0.87 -14.34 -2.02
C ILE A 134 0.17 -15.56 -2.62
N GLY A 135 -0.29 -16.50 -1.79
CA GLY A 135 -0.84 -17.78 -2.25
C GLY A 135 -2.05 -17.66 -3.16
N GLY A 136 -2.94 -16.71 -2.88
CA GLY A 136 -4.11 -16.44 -3.72
C GLY A 136 -3.87 -15.48 -4.88
N ALA A 137 -2.66 -14.90 -4.98
CA ALA A 137 -2.38 -13.82 -5.93
C ALA A 137 -2.37 -14.28 -7.39
N ASP A 138 -2.02 -15.52 -7.69
CA ASP A 138 -2.10 -16.08 -9.04
C ASP A 138 -3.55 -16.05 -9.57
N VAL A 139 -4.53 -16.42 -8.74
CA VAL A 139 -5.95 -16.34 -9.08
C VAL A 139 -6.36 -14.88 -9.34
N VAL A 140 -5.95 -13.95 -8.48
CA VAL A 140 -6.23 -12.53 -8.66
C VAL A 140 -5.66 -12.03 -9.99
N ILE A 141 -4.39 -12.32 -10.29
CA ILE A 141 -3.72 -11.91 -11.52
C ILE A 141 -4.42 -12.49 -12.76
N TYR A 142 -4.86 -13.75 -12.71
CA TYR A 142 -5.58 -14.36 -13.83
C TYR A 142 -6.97 -13.76 -14.07
N LYS A 143 -7.64 -13.30 -13.01
CA LYS A 143 -9.06 -12.89 -13.05
C LYS A 143 -9.29 -11.41 -13.21
N PHE A 144 -8.38 -10.59 -12.70
CA PHE A 144 -8.50 -9.14 -12.69
C PHE A 144 -7.37 -8.49 -13.50
N ASP A 145 -7.65 -7.30 -14.05
CA ASP A 145 -6.61 -6.48 -14.62
C ASP A 145 -5.84 -5.78 -13.47
N CYS A 146 -4.51 -5.96 -13.43
CA CYS A 146 -3.64 -5.34 -12.45
C CYS A 146 -2.77 -4.28 -13.14
N ASN A 147 -3.04 -2.99 -12.89
CA ASN A 147 -2.32 -1.90 -13.56
C ASN A 147 -0.88 -1.81 -13.09
N THR A 148 -0.65 -1.99 -11.79
CA THR A 148 0.69 -1.97 -11.17
C THR A 148 0.79 -3.11 -10.17
N ILE A 149 1.84 -3.92 -10.27
CA ILE A 149 2.16 -4.96 -9.28
C ILE A 149 3.43 -4.54 -8.57
N LEU A 150 3.36 -4.36 -7.24
CA LEU A 150 4.50 -4.06 -6.38
C LEU A 150 4.92 -5.34 -5.67
N MET A 151 6.21 -5.68 -5.72
CA MET A 151 6.81 -6.84 -5.02
C MET A 151 8.22 -6.45 -4.56
N PRO A 152 8.74 -7.00 -3.45
CA PRO A 152 10.15 -6.82 -3.10
C PRO A 152 11.06 -7.57 -4.09
N GLU A 153 12.32 -7.15 -4.17
CA GLU A 153 13.33 -7.85 -5.00
C GLU A 153 13.81 -9.16 -4.30
N ARG A 154 12.87 -9.89 -3.70
CA ARG A 154 13.12 -11.17 -3.01
C ARG A 154 12.59 -12.33 -3.85
N LYS A 155 13.46 -13.28 -4.20
CA LYS A 155 13.08 -14.51 -4.91
C LYS A 155 13.15 -15.69 -3.95
N THR A 156 12.21 -16.61 -4.09
CA THR A 156 12.22 -17.89 -3.39
C THR A 156 12.08 -19.04 -4.40
N ASP A 157 12.35 -20.25 -3.96
CA ASP A 157 12.19 -21.47 -4.75
C ASP A 157 10.90 -22.23 -4.38
N THR A 158 9.91 -21.50 -3.84
CA THR A 158 8.63 -22.07 -3.49
C THR A 158 7.71 -22.19 -4.71
N ARG A 159 6.84 -23.19 -4.69
CA ARG A 159 5.83 -23.35 -5.73
C ARG A 159 4.87 -22.15 -5.80
N THR A 160 4.47 -21.62 -4.65
CA THR A 160 3.60 -20.43 -4.57
C THR A 160 4.19 -19.24 -5.31
N TYR A 161 5.47 -18.96 -5.09
CA TYR A 161 6.18 -17.89 -5.80
C TYR A 161 6.22 -18.15 -7.31
N ASP A 162 6.54 -19.39 -7.72
CA ASP A 162 6.58 -19.76 -9.14
C ASP A 162 5.21 -19.62 -9.81
N ASP A 163 4.10 -20.00 -9.15
CA ASP A 163 2.73 -19.87 -9.65
C ASP A 163 2.37 -18.39 -9.86
N VAL A 164 2.73 -17.49 -8.95
CA VAL A 164 2.54 -16.04 -9.09
C VAL A 164 3.35 -15.48 -10.27
N ILE A 165 4.64 -15.82 -10.37
CA ILE A 165 5.49 -15.39 -11.49
C ILE A 165 4.98 -15.92 -12.82
N GLN A 166 4.44 -17.14 -12.85
CA GLN A 166 3.83 -17.72 -14.05
C GLN A 166 2.54 -16.97 -14.44
N ALA A 167 1.69 -16.63 -13.46
CA ALA A 167 0.49 -15.83 -13.70
C ALA A 167 0.83 -14.47 -14.30
N MET A 168 1.80 -13.75 -13.73
CA MET A 168 2.30 -12.48 -14.25
C MET A 168 2.81 -12.61 -15.69
N LYS A 169 3.66 -13.62 -15.97
CA LYS A 169 4.18 -13.87 -17.33
C LYS A 169 3.07 -14.15 -18.33
N SER A 170 2.01 -14.85 -17.94
CA SER A 170 0.89 -15.18 -18.83
C SER A 170 0.06 -13.97 -19.24
N LYS A 171 0.15 -12.88 -18.48
CA LYS A 171 -0.53 -11.60 -18.68
C LYS A 171 0.42 -10.50 -19.19
N ASP A 172 1.68 -10.83 -19.46
CA ASP A 172 2.73 -9.86 -19.82
C ASP A 172 2.94 -8.76 -18.76
N TYR A 173 2.68 -9.08 -17.48
CA TYR A 173 2.93 -8.19 -16.35
C TYR A 173 4.36 -8.28 -15.86
N THR A 174 4.88 -7.16 -15.39
CA THR A 174 6.19 -7.04 -14.74
C THR A 174 6.01 -6.34 -13.40
N ALA A 175 6.55 -6.91 -12.33
CA ALA A 175 6.53 -6.27 -11.03
C ALA A 175 7.47 -5.05 -11.01
N ILE A 176 7.08 -4.05 -10.24
CA ILE A 176 7.93 -2.96 -9.80
C ILE A 176 8.46 -3.34 -8.41
N HIS A 177 9.74 -3.15 -8.19
CA HIS A 177 10.38 -3.29 -6.88
C HIS A 177 10.51 -1.88 -6.29
N PRO A 178 9.60 -1.50 -5.37
CA PRO A 178 9.60 -0.14 -4.84
C PRO A 178 10.78 0.09 -3.89
N GLU A 179 11.27 1.33 -3.86
CA GLU A 179 12.32 1.76 -2.95
C GLU A 179 11.73 2.55 -1.77
N VAL A 180 12.43 2.57 -0.64
CA VAL A 180 12.04 3.38 0.52
C VAL A 180 11.99 4.86 0.14
N GLY A 181 10.87 5.50 0.45
CA GLY A 181 10.58 6.89 0.10
C GLY A 181 9.79 7.05 -1.20
N ASP A 182 9.61 6.00 -2.01
CA ASP A 182 8.71 6.06 -3.15
C ASP A 182 7.30 6.43 -2.70
N ASN A 183 6.67 7.34 -3.46
CA ASN A 183 5.32 7.82 -3.17
C ASN A 183 4.40 7.59 -4.36
N TYR A 184 3.23 7.04 -4.09
CA TYR A 184 2.23 6.66 -5.08
C TYR A 184 0.89 7.33 -4.79
N ALA A 185 0.18 7.78 -5.84
CA ALA A 185 -1.18 8.28 -5.71
C ALA A 185 -2.19 7.12 -5.74
N PHE A 186 -3.25 7.21 -4.92
CA PHE A 186 -4.36 6.27 -4.91
C PHE A 186 -5.67 7.04 -4.72
N GLY A 187 -6.38 7.33 -5.81
CA GLY A 187 -7.53 8.24 -5.77
C GLY A 187 -7.14 9.61 -5.23
N GLU A 188 -7.83 10.06 -4.16
CA GLU A 188 -7.48 11.28 -3.41
C GLU A 188 -6.49 11.01 -2.26
N SER A 189 -6.10 9.74 -2.09
CA SER A 189 -5.11 9.29 -1.12
C SER A 189 -3.72 9.18 -1.76
N SER A 190 -2.70 9.02 -0.92
CA SER A 190 -1.35 8.65 -1.35
C SER A 190 -0.74 7.68 -0.36
N PHE A 191 0.23 6.89 -0.82
CA PHE A 191 1.00 6.03 0.07
C PHE A 191 2.48 6.12 -0.20
N THR A 192 3.26 5.98 0.87
CA THR A 192 4.72 6.03 0.85
C THR A 192 5.27 4.68 1.29
N ILE A 193 6.28 4.20 0.59
CA ILE A 193 6.99 2.96 0.93
C ILE A 193 7.99 3.25 2.06
N LEU A 194 7.94 2.43 3.11
CA LEU A 194 8.79 2.56 4.28
C LEU A 194 9.79 1.41 4.42
N SER A 195 9.51 0.25 3.80
CA SER A 195 10.34 -0.96 3.77
C SER A 195 10.06 -1.72 2.47
N PRO A 196 10.98 -2.59 1.99
CA PRO A 196 12.27 -2.94 2.61
C PRO A 196 13.38 -1.93 2.30
N ALA A 197 14.23 -1.62 3.29
CA ALA A 197 15.39 -0.73 3.10
C ALA A 197 16.57 -1.43 2.39
N ARG A 198 16.56 -2.76 2.37
CA ARG A 198 17.59 -3.63 1.77
C ARG A 198 17.02 -5.03 1.56
N ASN A 199 17.78 -5.90 0.96
CA ASN A 199 17.43 -7.31 0.90
C ASN A 199 17.90 -7.98 2.20
N TYR A 200 16.94 -8.36 3.05
CA TYR A 200 17.18 -9.02 4.33
C TYR A 200 17.42 -10.52 4.14
N GLU A 201 17.98 -11.18 5.17
CA GLU A 201 18.16 -12.63 5.16
C GLU A 201 16.79 -13.33 5.35
N ASP A 202 15.98 -12.83 6.29
CA ASP A 202 14.61 -13.30 6.49
C ASP A 202 13.66 -12.72 5.42
N SER A 203 12.72 -13.55 4.94
CA SER A 203 11.73 -13.13 3.95
C SER A 203 10.72 -12.15 4.53
N ASN A 204 10.37 -12.30 5.80
CA ASN A 204 9.43 -11.45 6.50
C ASN A 204 9.91 -10.00 6.54
N ASP A 205 11.18 -9.77 6.86
CA ASP A 205 11.79 -8.44 6.87
C ASP A 205 11.88 -7.82 5.46
N CYS A 206 11.78 -8.64 4.40
CA CYS A 206 11.64 -8.13 3.03
C CYS A 206 10.23 -7.60 2.71
N SER A 207 9.31 -7.58 3.67
CA SER A 207 7.95 -7.06 3.48
C SER A 207 7.95 -5.63 2.99
N ILE A 208 7.13 -5.37 1.96
CA ILE A 208 6.76 -4.01 1.61
C ILE A 208 5.91 -3.46 2.74
N VAL A 209 6.44 -2.45 3.44
CA VAL A 209 5.69 -1.67 4.40
C VAL A 209 5.28 -0.37 3.75
N LEU A 210 4.00 -0.04 3.82
CA LEU A 210 3.49 1.20 3.25
C LEU A 210 2.63 1.97 4.25
N ARG A 211 2.78 3.29 4.23
CA ARG A 211 1.98 4.24 5.00
C ARG A 211 1.08 5.01 4.05
N LEU A 212 -0.24 4.84 4.21
CA LEU A 212 -1.23 5.53 3.41
C LEU A 212 -1.80 6.72 4.18
N THR A 213 -2.02 7.83 3.48
CA THR A 213 -2.65 9.04 3.99
C THR A 213 -3.91 9.36 3.19
N HIS A 214 -5.03 9.58 3.91
CA HIS A 214 -6.29 10.03 3.38
C HIS A 214 -6.83 11.20 4.21
N GLY A 215 -6.68 12.42 3.69
CA GLY A 215 -6.95 13.62 4.47
C GLY A 215 -6.03 13.69 5.71
N SER A 216 -6.63 13.70 6.90
CA SER A 216 -5.92 13.63 8.18
C SER A 216 -5.78 12.21 8.74
N ASN A 217 -6.41 11.21 8.13
CA ASN A 217 -6.33 9.83 8.59
C ASN A 217 -5.17 9.08 7.93
N THR A 218 -4.51 8.23 8.72
CA THR A 218 -3.30 7.52 8.33
C THR A 218 -3.39 6.04 8.67
N PHE A 219 -2.89 5.21 7.76
CA PHE A 219 -2.89 3.75 7.88
C PHE A 219 -1.48 3.23 7.62
N LEU A 220 -1.02 2.29 8.45
CA LEU A 220 0.26 1.61 8.26
C LEU A 220 0.03 0.12 8.08
N PHE A 221 0.48 -0.41 6.94
CA PHE A 221 0.42 -1.82 6.58
C PHE A 221 1.84 -2.37 6.58
N THR A 222 2.11 -3.35 7.44
CA THR A 222 3.47 -3.80 7.73
C THR A 222 3.84 -5.14 7.09
N GLY A 223 2.85 -5.85 6.49
CA GLY A 223 3.05 -7.24 6.14
C GLY A 223 3.54 -8.01 7.36
N ASP A 224 4.61 -8.78 7.18
CA ASP A 224 5.23 -9.55 8.25
C ASP A 224 6.59 -8.99 8.68
N ALA A 225 6.88 -7.71 8.37
CA ALA A 225 8.10 -7.05 8.81
C ALA A 225 8.37 -7.28 10.29
N GLU A 226 9.59 -7.71 10.61
CA GLU A 226 10.04 -8.04 11.95
C GLU A 226 11.00 -6.98 12.50
N GLU A 227 11.62 -7.26 13.64
CA GLU A 227 12.42 -6.29 14.40
C GLU A 227 13.58 -5.69 13.57
N GLU A 228 14.16 -6.43 12.62
CA GLU A 228 15.28 -5.94 11.82
C GLU A 228 14.81 -4.84 10.85
N ALA A 229 13.70 -5.06 10.14
CA ALA A 229 13.10 -4.07 9.26
C ALA A 229 12.51 -2.89 10.05
N GLU A 230 11.90 -3.15 11.23
CA GLU A 230 11.40 -2.10 12.12
C GLU A 230 12.52 -1.16 12.57
N ASN A 231 13.69 -1.70 12.94
CA ASN A 231 14.86 -0.92 13.33
C ASN A 231 15.38 -0.05 12.17
N ASP A 232 15.40 -0.57 10.94
CA ASP A 232 15.80 0.21 9.77
C ASP A 232 14.77 1.33 9.47
N MET A 233 13.46 1.06 9.62
CA MET A 233 12.42 2.09 9.52
C MET A 233 12.58 3.19 10.59
N LEU A 234 12.82 2.82 11.85
CA LEU A 234 13.09 3.77 12.93
C LEU A 234 14.33 4.62 12.65
N ALA A 235 15.38 4.01 12.10
CA ALA A 235 16.63 4.71 11.77
C ALA A 235 16.50 5.62 10.55
N SER A 236 15.52 5.40 9.67
CA SER A 236 15.31 6.18 8.44
C SER A 236 14.95 7.64 8.70
N GLY A 237 14.34 7.94 9.85
CA GLY A 237 13.79 9.25 10.21
C GLY A 237 12.52 9.61 9.45
N MET A 238 11.91 8.68 8.73
CA MET A 238 10.61 8.88 8.08
C MET A 238 9.49 8.87 9.12
N ASP A 239 8.36 9.49 8.77
CA ASP A 239 7.17 9.50 9.61
C ASP A 239 6.49 8.11 9.60
N LEU A 240 6.51 7.43 10.74
CA LEU A 240 5.88 6.13 10.96
C LEU A 240 4.51 6.24 11.62
N SER A 241 4.10 7.45 12.08
CA SER A 241 2.85 7.64 12.81
C SER A 241 1.63 7.23 11.99
N ALA A 242 0.70 6.52 12.60
CA ALA A 242 -0.53 6.09 11.94
C ALA A 242 -1.69 5.94 12.91
N ASP A 243 -2.91 6.33 12.48
CA ASP A 243 -4.13 6.12 13.27
C ASP A 243 -4.49 4.63 13.36
N VAL A 244 -4.29 3.91 12.26
CA VAL A 244 -4.59 2.47 12.13
C VAL A 244 -3.31 1.71 11.77
N LEU A 245 -2.95 0.76 12.62
CA LEU A 245 -1.85 -0.18 12.38
C LEU A 245 -2.42 -1.56 12.00
N LYS A 246 -2.11 -2.07 10.81
CA LYS A 246 -2.18 -3.50 10.53
C LYS A 246 -0.96 -4.14 11.20
N VAL A 247 -1.20 -4.87 12.27
CA VAL A 247 -0.14 -5.45 13.10
C VAL A 247 0.68 -6.46 12.32
N GLY A 248 1.99 -6.38 12.42
CA GLY A 248 2.92 -7.23 11.70
C GLY A 248 2.83 -8.70 12.09
N HIS A 249 3.07 -9.57 11.12
CA HIS A 249 3.23 -11.01 11.24
C HIS A 249 2.11 -11.65 12.09
N HIS A 250 0.86 -11.29 11.78
CA HIS A 250 -0.36 -11.80 12.42
C HIS A 250 -0.38 -11.66 13.96
N GLY A 251 0.38 -10.71 14.49
CA GLY A 251 0.58 -10.51 15.92
C GLY A 251 1.66 -11.42 16.52
N SER A 252 2.64 -11.87 15.74
CA SER A 252 3.84 -12.55 16.25
C SER A 252 4.58 -11.68 17.26
N HIS A 253 5.28 -12.31 18.19
CA HIS A 253 6.16 -11.64 19.12
C HIS A 253 7.46 -11.12 18.48
N THR A 254 7.79 -11.57 17.26
CA THR A 254 8.95 -11.14 16.48
C THR A 254 8.76 -9.78 15.83
N SER A 255 7.49 -9.34 15.74
CA SER A 255 7.08 -8.05 15.14
C SER A 255 6.51 -7.10 16.20
N THR A 256 6.26 -5.86 15.79
CA THR A 256 5.66 -4.81 16.61
C THR A 256 6.45 -4.61 17.90
N SER A 257 7.76 -4.34 17.76
CA SER A 257 8.64 -4.01 18.88
C SER A 257 8.12 -2.79 19.65
N ASP A 258 8.50 -2.67 20.93
CA ASP A 258 8.05 -1.53 21.75
C ASP A 258 8.45 -0.19 21.13
N ALA A 259 9.67 -0.09 20.59
CA ALA A 259 10.14 1.14 19.95
C ALA A 259 9.37 1.48 18.66
N PHE A 260 9.00 0.45 17.86
CA PHE A 260 8.20 0.62 16.68
C PHE A 260 6.77 1.03 17.03
N LEU A 261 6.15 0.35 18.01
CA LEU A 261 4.80 0.69 18.48
C LEU A 261 4.73 2.12 19.04
N ASP A 262 5.73 2.54 19.78
CA ASP A 262 5.83 3.91 20.32
C ASP A 262 5.95 4.95 19.18
N ALA A 263 6.71 4.64 18.12
CA ALA A 263 6.88 5.54 16.97
C ALA A 263 5.61 5.62 16.10
N VAL A 264 4.91 4.50 15.92
CA VAL A 264 3.64 4.46 15.18
C VAL A 264 2.52 5.11 16.00
N SER A 265 2.48 4.87 17.29
CA SER A 265 1.49 5.42 18.26
C SER A 265 0.03 5.30 17.78
N PRO A 266 -0.44 4.11 17.38
CA PRO A 266 -1.73 3.96 16.73
C PRO A 266 -2.88 4.06 17.74
N THR A 267 -4.02 4.61 17.28
CA THR A 267 -5.29 4.54 18.03
C THR A 267 -5.94 3.18 17.89
N TYR A 268 -5.80 2.56 16.70
CA TYR A 268 -6.43 1.29 16.35
C TYR A 268 -5.39 0.30 15.83
N ALA A 269 -5.54 -0.97 16.17
CA ALA A 269 -4.72 -2.06 15.63
C ALA A 269 -5.63 -3.16 15.07
N VAL A 270 -5.29 -3.67 13.90
CA VAL A 270 -5.99 -4.80 13.27
C VAL A 270 -5.03 -5.97 13.17
N ILE A 271 -5.45 -7.13 13.65
CA ILE A 271 -4.72 -8.40 13.53
C ILE A 271 -5.50 -9.32 12.60
N SER A 272 -4.87 -9.74 11.49
CA SER A 272 -5.37 -10.82 10.64
C SER A 272 -4.78 -12.13 11.13
N CYS A 273 -5.62 -13.07 11.55
CA CYS A 273 -5.20 -14.38 12.03
C CYS A 273 -6.37 -15.35 12.04
N GLU A 274 -6.10 -16.64 12.24
CA GLU A 274 -7.12 -17.70 12.32
C GLU A 274 -7.22 -18.24 13.75
N THR A 275 -8.44 -18.50 14.22
CA THR A 275 -8.65 -19.24 15.47
C THR A 275 -8.05 -20.64 15.39
N GLY A 276 -7.19 -20.98 16.36
CA GLY A 276 -6.56 -22.30 16.46
C GLY A 276 -5.48 -22.54 15.40
N ASN A 277 -4.85 -21.46 14.87
CA ASN A 277 -3.69 -21.57 14.02
C ASN A 277 -2.53 -22.27 14.74
N SER A 278 -1.64 -22.90 13.98
CA SER A 278 -0.54 -23.71 14.54
C SER A 278 0.61 -22.88 15.11
N TYR A 279 0.63 -21.59 14.83
CA TYR A 279 1.69 -20.65 15.25
C TYR A 279 1.42 -20.07 16.65
N GLY A 280 0.17 -20.10 17.11
CA GLY A 280 -0.26 -19.47 18.35
C GLY A 280 -0.48 -17.96 18.23
N HIS A 281 -0.59 -17.45 17.00
CA HIS A 281 -0.86 -16.04 16.70
C HIS A 281 -2.31 -15.66 17.02
N PRO A 282 -2.54 -14.44 17.57
CA PRO A 282 -1.53 -13.50 18.04
C PRO A 282 -0.89 -13.97 19.36
N HIS A 283 0.40 -13.68 19.54
CA HIS A 283 1.11 -13.99 20.78
C HIS A 283 0.68 -13.07 21.94
N ALA A 284 0.77 -13.61 23.15
CA ALA A 284 0.40 -12.87 24.36
C ALA A 284 1.27 -11.61 24.56
N GLU A 285 2.54 -11.67 24.18
CA GLU A 285 3.49 -10.56 24.25
C GLU A 285 3.01 -9.38 23.43
N THR A 286 2.62 -9.61 22.18
CA THR A 286 2.11 -8.57 21.27
C THR A 286 0.80 -7.99 21.77
N LEU A 287 -0.14 -8.84 22.19
CA LEU A 287 -1.41 -8.39 22.77
C LEU A 287 -1.19 -7.54 24.03
N ASN A 288 -0.24 -7.92 24.90
CA ASN A 288 0.08 -7.16 26.09
C ASN A 288 0.68 -5.78 25.78
N LYS A 289 1.55 -5.67 24.77
CA LYS A 289 2.10 -4.39 24.29
C LYS A 289 0.99 -3.47 23.78
N LEU A 290 0.14 -3.96 22.87
CA LEU A 290 -1.00 -3.21 22.34
C LEU A 290 -1.95 -2.74 23.44
N ARG A 291 -2.26 -3.64 24.39
CA ARG A 291 -3.13 -3.31 25.53
C ARG A 291 -2.52 -2.27 26.46
N ALA A 292 -1.22 -2.37 26.73
CA ALA A 292 -0.50 -1.41 27.56
C ALA A 292 -0.44 -0.01 26.92
N ALA A 293 -0.33 0.04 25.59
CA ALA A 293 -0.39 1.28 24.82
C ALA A 293 -1.82 1.87 24.69
N GLY A 294 -2.85 1.17 25.20
CA GLY A 294 -4.24 1.65 25.16
C GLY A 294 -4.89 1.60 23.77
N VAL A 295 -4.33 0.79 22.86
CA VAL A 295 -4.81 0.64 21.49
C VAL A 295 -6.15 -0.08 21.45
N GLN A 296 -7.07 0.34 20.61
CA GLN A 296 -8.33 -0.34 20.34
C GLN A 296 -8.08 -1.48 19.34
N LEU A 297 -8.32 -2.71 19.78
CA LEU A 297 -7.99 -3.92 19.02
C LEU A 297 -9.15 -4.38 18.15
N PHE A 298 -8.84 -4.81 16.92
CA PHE A 298 -9.71 -5.56 16.03
C PHE A 298 -9.00 -6.85 15.60
N ARG A 299 -9.76 -7.96 15.44
CA ARG A 299 -9.20 -9.28 15.13
C ARG A 299 -10.11 -10.02 14.14
N THR A 300 -9.56 -10.51 13.03
CA THR A 300 -10.36 -11.24 12.04
C THR A 300 -10.86 -12.59 12.54
N ASP A 301 -10.11 -13.26 13.43
CA ASP A 301 -10.49 -14.55 14.04
C ASP A 301 -11.64 -14.46 15.05
N ASP A 302 -11.97 -13.24 15.48
CA ASP A 302 -13.07 -12.95 16.43
C ASP A 302 -14.27 -12.30 15.73
N GLN A 303 -14.01 -11.43 14.74
CA GLN A 303 -14.99 -10.51 14.20
C GLN A 303 -15.30 -10.75 12.71
N GLY A 304 -14.60 -11.71 12.06
CA GLY A 304 -14.70 -11.90 10.61
C GLY A 304 -14.04 -10.76 9.84
N THR A 305 -14.52 -10.48 8.65
CA THR A 305 -14.01 -9.36 7.84
C THR A 305 -14.32 -8.01 8.50
N ILE A 306 -13.27 -7.24 8.75
CA ILE A 306 -13.34 -5.92 9.39
C ILE A 306 -13.22 -4.85 8.31
N THR A 307 -14.09 -3.84 8.38
CA THR A 307 -13.99 -2.69 7.48
C THR A 307 -13.93 -1.38 8.25
N VAL A 308 -13.12 -0.45 7.76
CA VAL A 308 -13.06 0.92 8.25
C VAL A 308 -13.19 1.87 7.08
N THR A 309 -14.05 2.86 7.23
CA THR A 309 -14.23 3.93 6.24
C THR A 309 -13.70 5.24 6.82
N SER A 310 -12.86 5.92 6.05
CA SER A 310 -12.33 7.24 6.34
C SER A 310 -13.02 8.26 5.43
N ASP A 311 -13.57 9.32 6.00
CA ASP A 311 -14.05 10.51 5.28
C ASP A 311 -12.94 11.59 5.15
N GLY A 312 -11.68 11.24 5.44
CA GLY A 312 -10.54 12.14 5.48
C GLY A 312 -10.30 12.80 6.84
N SER A 313 -11.21 12.66 7.80
CA SER A 313 -11.11 13.21 9.15
C SER A 313 -11.54 12.25 10.25
N THR A 314 -12.51 11.40 9.95
CA THR A 314 -13.15 10.48 10.90
C THR A 314 -13.04 9.04 10.38
N LEU A 315 -12.85 8.09 11.29
CA LEU A 315 -12.86 6.66 11.01
C LEU A 315 -14.15 6.01 11.50
N THR A 316 -14.87 5.34 10.62
CA THR A 316 -16.10 4.60 10.94
C THR A 316 -15.89 3.10 10.70
N TRP A 317 -16.09 2.29 11.73
CA TRP A 317 -15.87 0.85 11.69
C TRP A 317 -17.20 0.09 11.53
N ASN A 318 -17.17 -1.07 10.85
CA ASN A 318 -18.33 -1.95 10.73
C ASN A 318 -18.67 -2.71 12.03
N THR A 319 -17.76 -2.76 12.98
CA THR A 319 -17.89 -3.42 14.26
C THR A 319 -17.23 -2.60 15.37
N SER A 320 -17.53 -2.91 16.64
CA SER A 320 -16.82 -2.33 17.80
C SER A 320 -15.47 -3.03 18.00
N PRO A 321 -14.49 -2.38 18.66
CA PRO A 321 -13.24 -3.04 19.04
C PRO A 321 -13.48 -4.36 19.78
N SER A 322 -12.60 -5.32 19.56
CA SER A 322 -12.64 -6.62 20.24
C SER A 322 -12.22 -6.48 21.71
N ASP A 323 -12.98 -7.07 22.62
CA ASP A 323 -12.60 -7.22 24.02
C ASP A 323 -11.77 -8.49 24.28
N ASP A 324 -11.49 -9.26 23.23
CA ASP A 324 -10.76 -10.53 23.34
C ASP A 324 -9.24 -10.33 23.22
N TRP A 325 -8.59 -10.38 24.36
CA TRP A 325 -7.14 -10.29 24.50
C TRP A 325 -6.49 -11.67 24.75
N VAL A 326 -7.16 -12.75 24.35
CA VAL A 326 -6.62 -14.12 24.47
C VAL A 326 -5.70 -14.41 23.29
N SER A 327 -4.50 -14.93 23.57
CA SER A 327 -3.54 -15.35 22.54
C SER A 327 -4.07 -16.52 21.72
N GLY A 328 -3.57 -16.69 20.51
CA GLY A 328 -3.94 -17.80 19.62
C GLY A 328 -3.67 -19.18 20.25
N SER A 329 -2.61 -19.32 21.05
CA SER A 329 -2.33 -20.57 21.80
C SER A 329 -3.34 -20.86 22.93
N GLY A 330 -4.11 -19.87 23.35
CA GLY A 330 -5.20 -20.04 24.32
C GLY A 330 -6.55 -20.39 23.69
N ARG A 331 -6.65 -20.36 22.35
CA ARG A 331 -7.87 -20.66 21.60
C ARG A 331 -7.73 -22.04 20.92
N THR A 332 -8.75 -22.84 21.03
CA THR A 332 -8.91 -24.11 20.29
C THR A 332 -10.08 -23.99 19.34
N LYS A 333 -9.93 -24.59 18.12
CA LYS A 333 -11.02 -24.69 17.13
C LYS A 333 -12.22 -25.39 17.70
#